data_64699a88d10acf82f3ff34b335ab0374
#
_entry.id   64699a88d10acf82f3ff34b335ab0374
#
_cell.length_a   1.000
_cell.length_b   1.000
_cell.length_c   1.000
_cell.angle_alpha   90.00
_cell.angle_beta   90.00
_cell.angle_gamma   90.00
#
_symmetry.space_group_name_H-M   'P 1'
#
loop_
_entity.id
_entity.type
_entity.pdbx_description
1 polymer ?
#
loop_
_entity_poly.entity_id
_entity_poly.type
_entity_poly.pdbx_seq_one_letter_code
_entity_poly.pdbx_strand_id
1 'polypeptide(L)'
;LREMHGLPSLPNDRREESESVEGQVSKILPLKLVDVTSRFTSCNANRVKHGLSEKSVMLALPLPGFSGLIGTKEFDADGAQMPRLGRELAGAAKLAGVAGVYHSDELPAYGIEQEFVDSTREALDGCDGFVLCLAPRWQAELALESVLNRARLAFERIPQEVRNVVIRKGSPEDGTTTPMRPLPGGARMYPETDIPPLPISHDMWQNVTQNLPMTQDERRSRLENYDISEDQLNQLLSRELDDHFVSH
;
A
#
# COMPACT_ATOMS: atom_id res chain seq x y z
N LEU A 1 -3.27 -15.67 5.79
CA LEU A 1 -4.69 -15.67 5.43
C LEU A 1 -5.08 -16.90 4.61
N ARG A 2 -4.41 -17.18 3.48
CA ARG A 2 -4.76 -18.31 2.63
C ARG A 2 -4.76 -19.64 3.39
N GLU A 3 -3.70 -19.94 4.12
CA GLU A 3 -3.59 -21.16 4.93
C GLU A 3 -4.71 -21.29 5.98
N MET A 4 -5.02 -20.19 6.68
CA MET A 4 -6.12 -20.16 7.68
C MET A 4 -7.49 -20.51 7.09
N HIS A 5 -7.67 -20.31 5.81
CA HIS A 5 -8.90 -20.60 5.08
C HIS A 5 -8.80 -21.80 4.15
N GLY A 6 -7.72 -22.60 4.25
CA GLY A 6 -7.52 -23.80 3.44
C GLY A 6 -7.35 -23.52 1.96
N LEU A 7 -6.88 -22.32 1.59
CA LEU A 7 -6.60 -21.93 0.22
C LEU A 7 -5.15 -22.29 -0.16
N PRO A 8 -4.86 -22.52 -1.47
CA PRO A 8 -3.51 -22.77 -1.94
C PRO A 8 -2.55 -21.65 -1.52
N SER A 9 -1.35 -22.03 -1.05
CA SER A 9 -0.30 -21.07 -0.72
C SER A 9 0.16 -20.28 -1.95
N LEU A 10 0.65 -19.07 -1.73
CA LEU A 10 1.29 -18.30 -2.80
C LEU A 10 2.67 -18.89 -3.08
N PRO A 11 3.09 -18.97 -4.37
CA PRO A 11 4.45 -19.36 -4.72
C PRO A 11 5.47 -18.38 -4.10
N ASN A 12 6.65 -18.88 -3.73
CA ASN A 12 7.73 -18.04 -3.22
C ASN A 12 8.30 -17.12 -4.29
N ASP A 13 8.44 -17.62 -5.53
CA ASP A 13 8.84 -16.78 -6.66
C ASP A 13 7.63 -15.99 -7.19
N ARG A 14 7.77 -14.67 -7.22
CA ARG A 14 6.73 -13.76 -7.70
C ARG A 14 6.44 -13.89 -9.19
N ARG A 15 7.34 -14.51 -9.95
CA ARG A 15 7.17 -14.76 -11.39
C ARG A 15 6.32 -15.99 -11.67
N GLU A 16 6.19 -16.88 -10.69
CA GLU A 16 5.32 -18.04 -10.82
C GLU A 16 3.85 -17.57 -10.72
N GLU A 17 3.03 -18.06 -11.64
CA GLU A 17 1.60 -17.84 -11.59
C GLU A 17 1.00 -18.54 -10.38
N SER A 18 0.13 -17.85 -9.66
CA SER A 18 -0.66 -18.44 -8.59
C SER A 18 -2.07 -18.73 -9.08
N GLU A 19 -2.63 -19.82 -8.60
CA GLU A 19 -4.04 -20.11 -8.85
C GLU A 19 -4.92 -18.97 -8.33
N SER A 20 -5.84 -18.48 -9.17
CA SER A 20 -6.80 -17.45 -8.76
C SER A 20 -7.76 -17.99 -7.72
N VAL A 21 -7.86 -17.30 -6.61
CA VAL A 21 -8.76 -17.63 -5.50
C VAL A 21 -9.89 -16.62 -5.33
N GLU A 22 -10.06 -15.69 -6.27
CA GLU A 22 -11.03 -14.58 -6.19
C GLU A 22 -12.45 -15.05 -5.87
N GLY A 23 -12.94 -16.09 -6.55
CA GLY A 23 -14.26 -16.65 -6.31
C GLY A 23 -14.42 -17.31 -4.94
N GLN A 24 -13.33 -17.83 -4.37
CA GLN A 24 -13.31 -18.40 -3.02
C GLN A 24 -13.21 -17.31 -1.97
N VAL A 25 -12.37 -16.30 -2.19
CA VAL A 25 -12.23 -15.13 -1.31
C VAL A 25 -13.56 -14.38 -1.20
N SER A 26 -14.31 -14.23 -2.28
CA SER A 26 -15.62 -13.59 -2.25
C SER A 26 -16.65 -14.34 -1.40
N LYS A 27 -16.50 -15.66 -1.23
CA LYS A 27 -17.34 -16.47 -0.31
C LYS A 27 -16.86 -16.35 1.14
N ILE A 28 -15.55 -16.27 1.38
CA ILE A 28 -14.95 -16.10 2.70
C ILE A 28 -15.25 -14.70 3.25
N LEU A 29 -15.13 -13.68 2.41
CA LEU A 29 -15.38 -12.28 2.71
C LEU A 29 -16.57 -11.77 1.87
N PRO A 30 -17.82 -12.15 2.20
CA PRO A 30 -19.00 -11.60 1.55
C PRO A 30 -19.23 -10.14 1.99
N LEU A 31 -19.90 -9.35 1.17
CA LEU A 31 -20.38 -8.03 1.59
C LEU A 31 -21.55 -8.20 2.59
N LYS A 32 -21.21 -8.34 3.86
CA LYS A 32 -22.16 -8.48 4.97
C LYS A 32 -21.95 -7.31 5.94
N LEU A 33 -22.73 -6.26 5.80
CA LEU A 33 -22.70 -5.12 6.72
C LEU A 33 -23.73 -5.33 7.82
N VAL A 34 -23.33 -5.12 9.07
CA VAL A 34 -24.19 -5.23 10.24
C VAL A 34 -24.36 -3.86 10.89
N ASP A 35 -25.61 -3.44 11.08
CA ASP A 35 -25.90 -2.19 11.78
C ASP A 35 -25.83 -2.44 13.30
N VAL A 36 -24.83 -1.87 13.93
CA VAL A 36 -24.60 -1.94 15.37
C VAL A 36 -24.88 -0.62 16.09
N THR A 37 -25.53 0.32 15.43
CA THR A 37 -25.82 1.68 15.94
C THR A 37 -26.49 1.64 17.31
N SER A 38 -27.48 0.76 17.50
CA SER A 38 -28.23 0.65 18.76
C SER A 38 -27.34 0.22 19.93
N ARG A 39 -26.25 -0.52 19.68
CA ARG A 39 -25.31 -0.98 20.69
C ARG A 39 -24.38 0.13 21.18
N PHE A 40 -24.23 1.22 20.42
CA PHE A 40 -23.36 2.36 20.73
C PHE A 40 -24.08 3.57 21.31
N THR A 41 -25.38 3.48 21.57
CA THR A 41 -26.17 4.62 22.09
C THR A 41 -25.70 5.10 23.46
N SER A 42 -25.16 4.21 24.31
CA SER A 42 -24.59 4.53 25.62
C SER A 42 -23.09 4.83 25.59
N CYS A 43 -22.44 4.74 24.43
CA CYS A 43 -21.01 4.94 24.30
C CYS A 43 -20.61 6.39 24.62
N ASN A 44 -19.61 6.55 25.51
CA ASN A 44 -19.17 7.84 26.01
C ASN A 44 -18.12 8.53 25.11
N ALA A 45 -17.62 7.84 24.07
CA ALA A 45 -16.69 8.43 23.13
C ALA A 45 -17.27 9.68 22.45
N ASN A 46 -16.64 10.83 22.61
CA ASN A 46 -17.14 12.11 22.09
C ASN A 46 -17.46 12.05 20.58
N ARG A 47 -16.61 11.38 19.81
CA ARG A 47 -16.79 11.23 18.36
C ARG A 47 -18.02 10.39 18.02
N VAL A 48 -18.27 9.30 18.80
CA VAL A 48 -19.44 8.45 18.62
C VAL A 48 -20.70 9.21 18.99
N LYS A 49 -20.74 9.88 20.15
CA LYS A 49 -21.87 10.70 20.56
C LYS A 49 -22.23 11.76 19.52
N HIS A 50 -21.21 12.49 19.05
CA HIS A 50 -21.44 13.54 18.05
C HIS A 50 -21.97 12.93 16.74
N GLY A 51 -21.35 11.90 16.21
CA GLY A 51 -21.83 11.25 14.99
C GLY A 51 -23.27 10.75 15.09
N LEU A 52 -23.62 10.08 16.21
CA LEU A 52 -24.98 9.61 16.43
C LEU A 52 -25.98 10.75 16.55
N SER A 53 -25.61 11.88 17.17
CA SER A 53 -26.47 13.09 17.22
C SER A 53 -26.73 13.70 15.83
N GLU A 54 -25.77 13.57 14.91
CA GLU A 54 -25.87 13.96 13.50
C GLU A 54 -26.55 12.88 12.62
N LYS A 55 -27.24 11.91 13.24
CA LYS A 55 -27.94 10.80 12.55
C LYS A 55 -27.02 9.89 11.73
N SER A 56 -25.72 9.87 12.02
CA SER A 56 -24.82 8.83 11.52
C SER A 56 -25.17 7.48 12.09
N VAL A 57 -24.80 6.41 11.37
CA VAL A 57 -24.92 5.03 11.81
C VAL A 57 -23.55 4.45 12.10
N MET A 58 -23.49 3.47 13.00
CA MET A 58 -22.32 2.64 13.22
C MET A 58 -22.52 1.32 12.48
N LEU A 59 -21.83 1.14 11.36
CA LEU A 59 -21.84 -0.11 10.61
C LEU A 59 -20.58 -0.92 10.92
N ALA A 60 -20.74 -2.23 10.99
CA ALA A 60 -19.67 -3.19 11.20
C ALA A 60 -19.51 -4.10 9.97
N LEU A 61 -18.27 -4.34 9.58
CA LEU A 61 -17.88 -5.30 8.55
C LEU A 61 -17.05 -6.40 9.20
N PRO A 62 -17.53 -7.66 9.25
CA PRO A 62 -16.73 -8.78 9.71
C PRO A 62 -15.61 -9.11 8.70
N LEU A 63 -14.42 -9.38 9.22
CA LEU A 63 -13.25 -9.81 8.47
C LEU A 63 -12.66 -11.08 9.10
N PRO A 64 -13.25 -12.25 8.83
CA PRO A 64 -12.80 -13.52 9.39
C PRO A 64 -11.31 -13.78 9.09
N GLY A 65 -10.55 -14.16 10.11
CA GLY A 65 -9.11 -14.43 10.01
C GLY A 65 -8.21 -13.20 9.98
N PHE A 66 -8.76 -11.99 10.13
CA PHE A 66 -7.96 -10.76 10.13
C PHE A 66 -7.58 -10.27 11.53
N SER A 67 -8.14 -10.84 12.58
CA SER A 67 -7.79 -10.51 13.96
C SER A 67 -6.28 -10.72 14.19
N GLY A 68 -5.62 -9.73 14.81
CA GLY A 68 -4.18 -9.72 15.01
C GLY A 68 -3.34 -9.33 13.77
N LEU A 69 -3.94 -9.29 12.57
CA LEU A 69 -3.23 -8.93 11.34
C LEU A 69 -3.42 -7.45 10.96
N ILE A 70 -4.57 -6.87 11.26
CA ILE A 70 -4.91 -5.48 10.88
C ILE A 70 -3.98 -4.50 11.59
N GLY A 71 -3.72 -4.73 12.87
CA GLY A 71 -2.93 -3.86 13.74
C GLY A 71 -1.42 -4.12 13.72
N THR A 72 -0.98 -5.23 13.12
CA THR A 72 0.43 -5.64 13.12
C THR A 72 1.33 -4.54 12.57
N LYS A 73 2.45 -4.32 13.27
CA LYS A 73 3.52 -3.41 12.85
C LYS A 73 4.77 -4.24 12.62
N GLU A 74 5.29 -4.18 11.43
CA GLU A 74 6.54 -4.83 11.07
C GLU A 74 7.59 -3.78 10.68
N PHE A 75 8.84 -4.13 10.89
CA PHE A 75 9.98 -3.32 10.52
C PHE A 75 10.89 -4.17 9.65
N ASP A 76 11.54 -3.55 8.68
CA ASP A 76 12.56 -4.23 7.88
C ASP A 76 13.88 -4.37 8.65
N ALA A 77 14.90 -4.95 7.99
CA ALA A 77 16.21 -5.16 8.59
C ALA A 77 16.92 -3.87 9.00
N ASP A 78 16.60 -2.76 8.37
CA ASP A 78 17.17 -1.42 8.61
C ASP A 78 16.32 -0.61 9.61
N GLY A 79 15.24 -1.19 10.12
CA GLY A 79 14.37 -0.57 11.12
C GLY A 79 13.29 0.35 10.51
N ALA A 80 13.13 0.38 9.19
CA ALA A 80 12.07 1.13 8.54
C ALA A 80 10.71 0.45 8.72
N GLN A 81 9.68 1.22 9.05
CA GLN A 81 8.35 0.68 9.27
C GLN A 81 7.73 0.21 7.95
N MET A 82 7.34 -1.06 7.91
CA MET A 82 6.65 -1.64 6.76
C MET A 82 5.20 -1.16 6.65
N PRO A 83 4.59 -1.23 5.44
CA PRO A 83 3.18 -0.93 5.25
C PRO A 83 2.29 -1.77 6.17
N ARG A 84 1.32 -1.14 6.84
CA ARG A 84 0.42 -1.78 7.80
C ARG A 84 -0.98 -1.94 7.20
N LEU A 85 -1.57 -3.13 7.32
CA LEU A 85 -2.87 -3.45 6.75
C LEU A 85 -3.97 -2.50 7.24
N GLY A 86 -4.02 -2.19 8.53
CA GLY A 86 -5.02 -1.25 9.07
C GLY A 86 -4.95 0.14 8.43
N ARG A 87 -3.75 0.61 8.06
CA ARG A 87 -3.59 1.88 7.32
C ARG A 87 -4.11 1.78 5.89
N GLU A 88 -3.89 0.64 5.23
CA GLU A 88 -4.40 0.36 3.89
C GLU A 88 -5.94 0.34 3.88
N LEU A 89 -6.55 -0.35 4.85
CA LEU A 89 -8.00 -0.40 5.00
C LEU A 89 -8.59 0.98 5.31
N ALA A 90 -7.97 1.73 6.23
CA ALA A 90 -8.38 3.09 6.54
C ALA A 90 -8.22 4.04 5.33
N GLY A 91 -7.16 3.85 4.53
CA GLY A 91 -6.95 4.58 3.28
C GLY A 91 -8.06 4.32 2.26
N ALA A 92 -8.46 3.05 2.10
CA ALA A 92 -9.56 2.67 1.23
C ALA A 92 -10.90 3.30 1.67
N ALA A 93 -11.20 3.27 2.98
CA ALA A 93 -12.40 3.90 3.52
C ALA A 93 -12.46 5.41 3.25
N LYS A 94 -11.31 6.11 3.36
CA LYS A 94 -11.23 7.55 3.12
C LYS A 94 -11.59 7.97 1.69
N LEU A 95 -11.50 7.08 0.72
CA LEU A 95 -11.94 7.35 -0.65
C LEU A 95 -13.46 7.62 -0.72
N ALA A 96 -14.24 7.08 0.23
CA ALA A 96 -15.66 7.40 0.38
C ALA A 96 -15.92 8.70 1.15
N GLY A 97 -14.88 9.46 1.51
CA GLY A 97 -14.99 10.74 2.22
C GLY A 97 -15.17 10.62 3.72
N VAL A 98 -15.08 9.41 4.33
CA VAL A 98 -15.11 9.26 5.79
C VAL A 98 -13.80 9.71 6.42
N ALA A 99 -13.85 10.19 7.65
CA ALA A 99 -12.65 10.64 8.36
C ALA A 99 -11.72 9.46 8.76
N GLY A 100 -12.25 8.26 8.86
CA GLY A 100 -11.53 7.04 9.20
C GLY A 100 -12.48 5.95 9.66
N VAL A 101 -11.89 4.82 10.01
CA VAL A 101 -12.58 3.64 10.55
C VAL A 101 -11.89 3.20 11.83
N TYR A 102 -12.56 2.39 12.63
CA TYR A 102 -11.97 1.68 13.76
C TYR A 102 -11.82 0.21 13.40
N HIS A 103 -10.79 -0.47 13.86
CA HIS A 103 -10.64 -1.91 13.65
C HIS A 103 -10.43 -2.68 14.96
N SER A 104 -10.77 -3.95 14.96
CA SER A 104 -10.74 -4.83 16.14
C SER A 104 -9.41 -4.81 16.88
N ASP A 105 -8.28 -4.76 16.16
CA ASP A 105 -6.93 -4.89 16.78
C ASP A 105 -6.47 -3.60 17.48
N GLU A 106 -7.12 -2.47 17.26
CA GLU A 106 -6.80 -1.23 17.99
C GLU A 106 -7.80 -0.94 19.12
N LEU A 107 -8.92 -1.66 19.15
CA LEU A 107 -9.91 -1.52 20.18
C LEU A 107 -9.63 -2.49 21.36
N PRO A 108 -9.91 -2.07 22.63
CA PRO A 108 -10.57 -0.83 23.06
C PRO A 108 -9.65 0.39 23.00
N ALA A 109 -10.13 1.46 22.36
CA ALA A 109 -9.43 2.74 22.23
C ALA A 109 -10.41 3.86 21.85
N TYR A 110 -9.93 5.09 21.75
CA TYR A 110 -10.70 6.27 21.28
C TYR A 110 -11.96 6.57 22.11
N GLY A 111 -12.00 6.08 23.36
CA GLY A 111 -13.17 6.18 24.23
C GLY A 111 -14.25 5.12 23.97
N ILE A 112 -13.99 4.16 23.11
CA ILE A 112 -14.80 2.96 22.92
C ILE A 112 -14.28 1.92 23.91
N GLU A 113 -15.10 1.55 24.89
CA GLU A 113 -14.77 0.62 25.96
C GLU A 113 -14.95 -0.84 25.51
N GLN A 114 -14.38 -1.77 26.27
CA GLN A 114 -14.37 -3.21 25.94
C GLN A 114 -15.78 -3.78 25.73
N GLU A 115 -16.77 -3.32 26.50
CA GLU A 115 -18.15 -3.78 26.38
C GLU A 115 -18.75 -3.56 24.98
N PHE A 116 -18.38 -2.46 24.31
CA PHE A 116 -18.84 -2.17 22.94
C PHE A 116 -18.13 -3.07 21.91
N VAL A 117 -16.89 -3.42 22.18
CA VAL A 117 -16.12 -4.38 21.37
C VAL A 117 -16.75 -5.76 21.44
N ASP A 118 -17.04 -6.23 22.65
CA ASP A 118 -17.64 -7.54 22.89
C ASP A 118 -19.07 -7.61 22.34
N SER A 119 -19.85 -6.55 22.54
CA SER A 119 -21.18 -6.42 21.96
C SER A 119 -21.15 -6.41 20.42
N THR A 120 -20.11 -5.81 19.83
CA THR A 120 -19.92 -5.84 18.37
C THR A 120 -19.60 -7.26 17.89
N ARG A 121 -18.67 -7.96 18.56
CA ARG A 121 -18.36 -9.37 18.26
C ARG A 121 -19.59 -10.26 18.29
N GLU A 122 -20.42 -10.09 19.33
CA GLU A 122 -21.68 -10.80 19.42
C GLU A 122 -22.60 -10.55 18.23
N ALA A 123 -22.72 -9.29 17.79
CA ALA A 123 -23.51 -8.93 16.60
C ALA A 123 -22.93 -9.49 15.30
N LEU A 124 -21.67 -9.84 15.29
CA LEU A 124 -20.94 -10.41 14.15
C LEU A 124 -20.76 -11.93 14.24
N ASP A 125 -21.65 -12.62 14.96
CA ASP A 125 -21.64 -14.08 15.13
C ASP A 125 -20.30 -14.59 15.72
N GLY A 126 -19.66 -13.80 16.59
CA GLY A 126 -18.38 -14.14 17.23
C GLY A 126 -17.14 -13.86 16.38
N CYS A 127 -17.26 -13.11 15.29
CA CYS A 127 -16.11 -12.74 14.47
C CYS A 127 -15.17 -11.77 15.21
N ASP A 128 -13.92 -12.19 15.44
CA ASP A 128 -12.92 -11.39 16.16
C ASP A 128 -12.31 -10.27 15.34
N GLY A 129 -12.14 -10.48 14.02
CA GLY A 129 -11.63 -9.46 13.10
C GLY A 129 -12.77 -8.66 12.49
N PHE A 130 -12.78 -7.34 12.69
CA PHE A 130 -13.83 -6.47 12.11
C PHE A 130 -13.36 -5.03 11.95
N VAL A 131 -14.12 -4.29 11.13
CA VAL A 131 -13.96 -2.84 10.95
C VAL A 131 -15.29 -2.15 11.20
N LEU A 132 -15.24 -1.04 11.95
CA LEU A 132 -16.39 -0.17 12.24
C LEU A 132 -16.26 1.14 11.48
N CYS A 133 -17.37 1.62 10.92
CA CYS A 133 -17.46 2.93 10.29
C CYS A 133 -18.64 3.72 10.87
N LEU A 134 -18.36 4.94 11.35
CA LEU A 134 -19.36 5.89 11.85
C LEU A 134 -19.49 7.02 10.81
N ALA A 135 -20.62 7.02 10.09
CA ALA A 135 -20.92 8.03 9.05
C ALA A 135 -22.42 7.97 8.69
N PRO A 136 -22.93 8.91 7.86
CA PRO A 136 -24.23 8.72 7.21
C PRO A 136 -24.29 7.36 6.51
N ARG A 137 -25.45 6.67 6.56
CA ARG A 137 -25.57 5.27 6.13
C ARG A 137 -24.93 4.99 4.77
N TRP A 138 -25.31 5.77 3.75
CA TRP A 138 -24.79 5.58 2.40
C TRP A 138 -23.26 5.68 2.30
N GLN A 139 -22.69 6.57 3.10
CA GLN A 139 -21.25 6.81 3.12
C GLN A 139 -20.52 5.70 3.89
N ALA A 140 -21.09 5.23 5.00
CA ALA A 140 -20.57 4.10 5.76
C ALA A 140 -20.59 2.80 4.94
N GLU A 141 -21.66 2.57 4.17
CA GLU A 141 -21.78 1.44 3.25
C GLU A 141 -20.69 1.48 2.18
N LEU A 142 -20.53 2.61 1.49
CA LEU A 142 -19.49 2.79 0.47
C LEU A 142 -18.07 2.66 1.04
N ALA A 143 -17.84 3.22 2.24
CA ALA A 143 -16.55 3.12 2.91
C ALA A 143 -16.21 1.67 3.25
N LEU A 144 -17.14 0.92 3.82
CA LEU A 144 -16.91 -0.48 4.21
C LEU A 144 -16.85 -1.42 3.00
N GLU A 145 -17.55 -1.13 1.93
CA GLU A 145 -17.37 -1.84 0.65
C GLU A 145 -15.96 -1.63 0.10
N SER A 146 -15.45 -0.41 0.14
CA SER A 146 -14.06 -0.09 -0.25
C SER A 146 -13.04 -0.82 0.63
N VAL A 147 -13.30 -0.88 1.96
CA VAL A 147 -12.50 -1.66 2.91
C VAL A 147 -12.51 -3.14 2.55
N LEU A 148 -13.69 -3.71 2.27
CA LEU A 148 -13.83 -5.12 1.90
C LEU A 148 -13.05 -5.46 0.65
N ASN A 149 -13.17 -4.63 -0.39
CA ASN A 149 -12.45 -4.82 -1.64
C ASN A 149 -10.93 -4.76 -1.41
N ARG A 150 -10.45 -3.84 -0.56
CA ARG A 150 -9.04 -3.78 -0.16
C ARG A 150 -8.62 -5.00 0.66
N ALA A 151 -9.46 -5.48 1.58
CA ALA A 151 -9.19 -6.66 2.40
C ALA A 151 -9.09 -7.95 1.55
N ARG A 152 -9.93 -8.10 0.53
CA ARG A 152 -9.86 -9.22 -0.41
C ARG A 152 -8.52 -9.31 -1.11
N LEU A 153 -7.92 -8.19 -1.46
CA LEU A 153 -6.59 -8.15 -2.09
C LEU A 153 -5.49 -8.69 -1.17
N ALA A 154 -5.69 -8.74 0.14
CA ALA A 154 -4.72 -9.33 1.08
C ALA A 154 -4.59 -10.86 0.97
N PHE A 155 -5.51 -11.53 0.28
CA PHE A 155 -5.40 -12.96 -0.06
C PHE A 155 -4.52 -13.21 -1.28
N GLU A 156 -4.30 -12.18 -2.08
CA GLU A 156 -3.39 -12.18 -3.20
C GLU A 156 -2.02 -11.62 -2.78
N ARG A 157 -1.14 -11.37 -3.73
CA ARG A 157 0.10 -10.65 -3.46
C ARG A 157 -0.19 -9.17 -3.22
N ILE A 158 0.85 -8.42 -2.84
CA ILE A 158 0.77 -6.95 -2.81
C ILE A 158 0.20 -6.46 -4.14
N PRO A 159 -0.88 -5.70 -4.13
CA PRO A 159 -1.52 -5.23 -5.36
C PRO A 159 -0.53 -4.49 -6.26
N GLN A 160 -0.60 -4.77 -7.55
CA GLN A 160 0.14 -4.00 -8.54
C GLN A 160 -0.53 -2.64 -8.73
N GLU A 161 0.04 -1.62 -8.12
CA GLU A 161 -0.52 -0.26 -8.12
C GLU A 161 0.59 0.77 -8.03
N VAL A 162 0.32 1.97 -8.53
CA VAL A 162 1.16 3.13 -8.30
C VAL A 162 0.94 3.62 -6.87
N ARG A 163 2.02 3.84 -6.13
CA ARG A 163 1.97 4.26 -4.73
C ARG A 163 2.72 5.57 -4.53
N ASN A 164 2.20 6.43 -3.69
CA ASN A 164 2.89 7.62 -3.22
C ASN A 164 3.78 7.25 -2.03
N VAL A 165 5.01 7.69 -2.05
CA VAL A 165 5.88 7.67 -0.87
C VAL A 165 5.38 8.72 0.12
N VAL A 166 5.20 8.30 1.38
CA VAL A 166 4.81 9.21 2.46
C VAL A 166 6.05 9.56 3.27
N ILE A 167 6.55 10.77 3.05
CA ILE A 167 7.65 11.31 3.85
C ILE A 167 7.07 12.01 5.06
N ARG A 168 7.44 11.55 6.27
CA ARG A 168 7.05 12.20 7.52
C ARG A 168 8.21 13.02 8.04
N LYS A 169 7.88 14.22 8.52
CA LYS A 169 8.86 15.07 9.19
C LYS A 169 9.37 14.34 10.45
N GLY A 170 10.69 14.14 10.53
CA GLY A 170 11.33 13.45 11.64
C GLY A 170 11.38 11.92 11.57
N SER A 171 10.90 11.31 10.48
CA SER A 171 11.01 9.87 10.23
C SER A 171 11.31 9.62 8.75
N PRO A 172 12.49 10.03 8.26
CA PRO A 172 12.85 9.92 6.84
C PRO A 172 12.97 8.46 6.38
N GLU A 173 13.25 7.53 7.27
CA GLU A 173 13.38 6.09 6.98
C GLU A 173 12.03 5.35 7.02
N ASP A 174 10.92 6.04 7.27
CA ASP A 174 9.58 5.43 7.22
C ASP A 174 9.24 5.04 5.77
N GLY A 175 9.39 3.76 5.42
CA GLY A 175 9.05 3.19 4.13
C GLY A 175 7.55 3.16 3.82
N THR A 176 6.74 3.91 4.55
CA THR A 176 5.29 3.96 4.36
C THR A 176 4.93 4.54 3.01
N THR A 177 4.08 3.83 2.29
CA THR A 177 3.48 4.29 1.04
C THR A 177 1.96 4.27 1.15
N THR A 178 1.30 5.01 0.27
CA THR A 178 -0.16 4.99 0.13
C THR A 178 -0.56 4.67 -1.31
N PRO A 179 -1.64 3.90 -1.53
CA PRO A 179 -2.11 3.62 -2.87
C PRO A 179 -2.55 4.92 -3.56
N MET A 180 -2.18 5.08 -4.82
CA MET A 180 -2.56 6.22 -5.65
C MET A 180 -3.56 5.79 -6.71
N ARG A 181 -3.17 4.80 -7.52
CA ARG A 181 -4.00 4.26 -8.61
C ARG A 181 -3.54 2.86 -8.99
N PRO A 182 -4.42 2.01 -9.53
CA PRO A 182 -4.00 0.74 -10.12
C PRO A 182 -2.94 0.98 -11.20
N LEU A 183 -2.04 0.03 -11.40
CA LEU A 183 -1.21 0.03 -12.60
C LEU A 183 -2.13 -0.02 -13.82
N PRO A 184 -1.83 0.75 -14.86
CA PRO A 184 -2.58 0.63 -16.11
C PRO A 184 -2.42 -0.80 -16.60
N GLY A 185 -3.52 -1.52 -16.69
CA GLY A 185 -3.56 -2.79 -17.41
C GLY A 185 -3.31 -2.56 -18.91
N GLY A 186 -3.10 -3.64 -19.67
CA GLY A 186 -2.86 -3.57 -21.10
C GLY A 186 -3.88 -2.72 -21.91
N ALA A 187 -5.11 -2.55 -21.40
CA ALA A 187 -6.13 -1.68 -21.97
C ALA A 187 -5.88 -0.17 -21.79
N ARG A 188 -4.94 0.23 -20.92
CA ARG A 188 -4.56 1.64 -20.70
C ARG A 188 -3.17 1.98 -21.23
N MET A 189 -2.41 0.98 -21.63
CA MET A 189 -1.18 1.16 -22.37
C MET A 189 -1.56 1.13 -23.85
N TYR A 190 -1.69 2.30 -24.46
CA TYR A 190 -1.81 2.34 -25.91
C TYR A 190 -0.54 1.70 -26.49
N PRO A 191 -0.67 0.73 -27.40
CA PRO A 191 0.48 0.36 -28.20
C PRO A 191 1.04 1.66 -28.80
N GLU A 192 2.34 1.84 -28.77
CA GLU A 192 3.02 2.95 -29.44
C GLU A 192 2.74 2.84 -30.94
N THR A 193 1.62 3.42 -31.38
CA THR A 193 1.14 3.27 -32.76
C THR A 193 1.89 4.20 -33.71
N ASP A 194 2.55 5.22 -33.17
CA ASP A 194 3.26 6.24 -33.94
C ASP A 194 4.73 5.91 -34.17
N ILE A 195 5.28 4.99 -33.37
CA ILE A 195 6.68 4.55 -33.49
C ILE A 195 6.66 3.03 -33.66
N PRO A 196 7.04 2.51 -34.83
CA PRO A 196 7.14 1.07 -35.02
C PRO A 196 8.18 0.46 -34.10
N PRO A 197 8.03 -0.81 -33.66
CA PRO A 197 9.04 -1.49 -32.89
C PRO A 197 10.41 -1.42 -33.58
N LEU A 198 11.42 -0.89 -32.90
CA LEU A 198 12.78 -0.89 -33.40
C LEU A 198 13.44 -2.24 -33.03
N PRO A 199 13.66 -3.14 -34.02
CA PRO A 199 14.36 -4.37 -33.73
C PRO A 199 15.85 -4.06 -33.45
N ILE A 200 16.31 -4.41 -32.24
CA ILE A 200 17.72 -4.29 -31.90
C ILE A 200 18.43 -5.51 -32.48
N SER A 201 19.14 -5.34 -33.59
CA SER A 201 19.96 -6.40 -34.18
C SER A 201 21.18 -6.72 -33.29
N HIS A 202 21.71 -7.94 -33.44
CA HIS A 202 22.92 -8.34 -32.73
C HIS A 202 24.10 -7.38 -32.98
N ASP A 203 24.26 -6.93 -34.21
CA ASP A 203 25.32 -5.99 -34.61
C ASP A 203 25.13 -4.64 -33.96
N MET A 204 23.88 -4.14 -33.92
CA MET A 204 23.55 -2.89 -33.23
C MET A 204 23.84 -2.99 -31.73
N TRP A 205 23.48 -4.11 -31.09
CA TRP A 205 23.78 -4.38 -29.70
C TRP A 205 25.28 -4.42 -29.42
N GLN A 206 26.05 -5.16 -30.25
CA GLN A 206 27.49 -5.21 -30.14
C GLN A 206 28.15 -3.83 -30.31
N ASN A 207 27.70 -3.05 -31.29
CA ASN A 207 28.21 -1.70 -31.51
C ASN A 207 27.97 -0.80 -30.28
N VAL A 208 26.76 -0.81 -29.73
CA VAL A 208 26.47 -0.03 -28.54
C VAL A 208 27.33 -0.49 -27.36
N THR A 209 27.45 -1.80 -27.15
CA THR A 209 28.23 -2.37 -26.04
C THR A 209 29.73 -2.05 -26.13
N GLN A 210 30.26 -1.99 -27.34
CA GLN A 210 31.69 -1.64 -27.59
C GLN A 210 31.93 -0.14 -27.46
N ASN A 211 30.91 0.70 -27.62
CA ASN A 211 31.02 2.16 -27.62
C ASN A 211 30.25 2.76 -26.40
N LEU A 212 30.17 2.04 -25.29
CA LEU A 212 29.61 2.60 -24.09
C LEU A 212 30.41 3.81 -23.62
N PRO A 213 29.75 4.89 -23.19
CA PRO A 213 30.43 6.01 -22.55
C PRO A 213 31.12 5.56 -21.28
N MET A 214 32.22 6.19 -20.92
CA MET A 214 32.88 5.93 -19.65
C MET A 214 31.92 6.15 -18.48
N THR A 215 31.98 5.27 -17.50
CA THR A 215 31.32 5.47 -16.22
C THR A 215 31.91 6.68 -15.49
N GLN A 216 31.18 7.19 -14.50
CA GLN A 216 31.66 8.30 -13.69
C GLN A 216 32.98 7.97 -12.98
N ASP A 217 33.13 6.74 -12.50
CA ASP A 217 34.34 6.29 -11.82
C ASP A 217 35.54 6.20 -12.79
N GLU A 218 35.35 5.72 -14.01
CA GLU A 218 36.39 5.69 -15.04
C GLU A 218 36.78 7.11 -15.43
N ARG A 219 35.84 8.02 -15.60
CA ARG A 219 36.10 9.43 -15.88
C ARG A 219 36.91 10.09 -14.76
N ARG A 220 36.56 9.77 -13.50
CA ARG A 220 37.28 10.22 -12.32
C ARG A 220 38.70 9.69 -12.30
N SER A 221 38.90 8.40 -12.45
CA SER A 221 40.21 7.75 -12.44
C SER A 221 41.11 8.27 -13.54
N ARG A 222 40.57 8.64 -14.71
CA ARG A 222 41.33 9.26 -15.79
C ARG A 222 41.89 10.63 -15.39
N LEU A 223 41.17 11.39 -14.56
CA LEU A 223 41.58 12.72 -14.10
C LEU A 223 42.55 12.67 -12.91
N GLU A 224 42.60 11.57 -12.15
CA GLU A 224 43.52 11.39 -11.00
C GLU A 224 45.00 11.48 -11.39
N ASN A 225 45.34 11.27 -12.66
CA ASN A 225 46.69 11.37 -13.16
C ASN A 225 47.17 12.84 -13.39
N TYR A 226 46.28 13.81 -13.26
CA TYR A 226 46.58 15.22 -13.40
C TYR A 226 46.67 15.87 -12.01
N ASP A 227 47.58 16.82 -11.87
CA ASP A 227 47.78 17.56 -10.61
C ASP A 227 46.70 18.62 -10.40
N ILE A 228 45.48 18.17 -10.17
CA ILE A 228 44.31 19.01 -9.93
C ILE A 228 43.71 18.71 -8.56
N SER A 229 43.14 19.74 -7.92
CA SER A 229 42.49 19.56 -6.62
C SER A 229 41.16 18.80 -6.76
N GLU A 230 40.70 18.19 -5.67
CA GLU A 230 39.43 17.48 -5.62
C GLU A 230 38.25 18.37 -6.03
N ASP A 231 38.25 19.64 -5.68
CA ASP A 231 37.21 20.59 -6.06
C ASP A 231 37.21 20.85 -7.57
N GLN A 232 38.40 20.97 -8.17
CA GLN A 232 38.52 21.12 -9.62
C GLN A 232 38.07 19.86 -10.36
N LEU A 233 38.44 18.70 -9.86
CA LEU A 233 38.01 17.41 -10.41
C LEU A 233 36.48 17.29 -10.40
N ASN A 234 35.85 17.60 -9.28
CA ASN A 234 34.39 17.57 -9.14
C ASN A 234 33.72 18.61 -10.07
N GLN A 235 34.30 19.77 -10.26
CA GLN A 235 33.79 20.77 -11.21
C GLN A 235 33.89 20.31 -12.67
N LEU A 236 34.99 19.67 -13.05
CA LEU A 236 35.18 19.14 -14.42
C LEU A 236 34.13 18.04 -14.70
N LEU A 237 33.96 17.09 -13.78
CA LEU A 237 32.99 16.00 -13.93
C LEU A 237 31.55 16.50 -13.94
N SER A 238 31.18 17.43 -13.06
CA SER A 238 29.81 17.96 -12.98
C SER A 238 29.40 18.80 -14.19
N ARG A 239 30.36 19.39 -14.88
CA ARG A 239 30.14 20.19 -16.08
C ARG A 239 30.42 19.43 -17.38
N GLU A 240 30.76 18.13 -17.29
CA GLU A 240 31.11 17.27 -18.43
C GLU A 240 32.26 17.85 -19.29
N LEU A 241 33.23 18.50 -18.65
CA LEU A 241 34.37 19.12 -19.29
C LEU A 241 35.66 18.29 -19.27
N ASP A 242 35.60 17.09 -18.69
CA ASP A 242 36.74 16.19 -18.52
C ASP A 242 37.35 15.74 -19.85
N ASP A 243 36.54 15.45 -20.87
CA ASP A 243 37.07 15.10 -22.21
C ASP A 243 37.82 16.27 -22.87
N HIS A 244 37.28 17.48 -22.71
CA HIS A 244 37.93 18.68 -23.24
C HIS A 244 39.22 18.97 -22.48
N PHE A 245 39.22 18.80 -21.17
CA PHE A 245 40.41 19.00 -20.33
C PHE A 245 41.54 18.03 -20.66
N VAL A 246 41.21 16.75 -20.88
CA VAL A 246 42.20 15.72 -21.21
C VAL A 246 42.78 15.87 -22.65
N SER A 247 42.02 16.50 -23.57
CA SER A 247 42.43 16.67 -24.97
C SER A 247 43.31 17.89 -25.20
N HIS A 248 43.54 18.73 -24.23
CA HIS A 248 44.34 19.96 -24.30
C HIS A 248 45.46 19.99 -23.30
#